data_596cbf5eea9469e929db15c11e7049c3
#
_entry.id   596cbf5eea9469e929db15c11e7049c3
#
_cell.length_a   1.000
_cell.length_b   1.000
_cell.length_c   1.000
_cell.angle_alpha   90.00
_cell.angle_beta   90.00
_cell.angle_gamma   90.00
#
_symmetry.space_group_name_H-M   'P 1'
#
loop_
_entity.id
_entity.type
_entity.pdbx_description
1 polymer ?
#
loop_
_entity_poly.entity_id
_entity_poly.type
_entity_poly.pdbx_seq_one_letter_code
_entity_poly.pdbx_strand_id
1 'polypeptide(L)'
;MTAGEDSHPITQAIDAVEVTHAGATAPAANTMDPPTIPLAPMKRMQARFNPLADGLMYVVVFVGGFVGVGCRHALDMLLPSVSGTPFVVGTFVSNMVACFLFAMLTEFMATASWLRRRVRQVVSRGVGLGLLGGLSTMSGVMLETMEGLHERHIASALGYLAGNFAGGLLTAAAGVVLMQACLLYTSPSPRD
;
A
#
# COMPACT_ATOMS: atom_id res chain seq x y z
N MET A 1 49.59 10.69 -0.26
CA MET A 1 48.23 10.99 -0.72
C MET A 1 47.41 9.75 -0.43
N THR A 2 46.80 9.71 0.75
CA THR A 2 45.97 8.59 1.24
C THR A 2 44.51 8.96 1.03
N ALA A 3 43.83 8.19 0.21
CA ALA A 3 42.41 8.33 -0.02
C ALA A 3 41.64 8.03 1.27
N GLY A 4 40.85 8.98 1.76
CA GLY A 4 39.96 8.81 2.86
C GLY A 4 38.75 7.96 2.44
N GLU A 5 38.56 6.88 3.16
CA GLU A 5 37.44 5.97 3.05
C GLU A 5 36.24 6.61 3.77
N ASP A 6 35.27 7.09 3.00
CA ASP A 6 34.01 7.62 3.51
C ASP A 6 33.15 6.47 4.06
N SER A 7 33.36 6.16 5.35
CA SER A 7 32.51 5.21 6.06
C SER A 7 31.14 5.84 6.34
N HIS A 8 30.11 5.26 5.76
CA HIS A 8 28.71 5.68 5.96
C HIS A 8 28.32 5.65 7.45
N PRO A 9 27.61 6.66 7.97
CA PRO A 9 27.26 6.78 9.39
C PRO A 9 26.42 5.60 9.95
N ILE A 10 25.77 4.83 9.08
CA ILE A 10 24.99 3.65 9.48
C ILE A 10 25.88 2.48 9.90
N THR A 11 27.06 2.34 9.32
CA THR A 11 28.01 1.25 9.65
C THR A 11 28.65 1.50 11.01
N GLN A 12 28.92 2.75 11.37
CA GLN A 12 29.49 3.12 12.67
C GLN A 12 28.53 2.90 13.84
N ALA A 13 27.20 3.02 13.60
CA ALA A 13 26.20 2.76 14.66
C ALA A 13 26.09 1.26 15.00
N ILE A 14 26.38 0.37 14.03
CA ILE A 14 26.33 -1.09 14.25
C ILE A 14 27.56 -1.55 15.01
N ASP A 15 28.75 -1.03 14.71
CA ASP A 15 30.01 -1.37 15.39
C ASP A 15 30.01 -0.86 16.83
N ALA A 16 29.41 0.30 17.12
CA ALA A 16 29.30 0.85 18.47
C ALA A 16 28.43 0.00 19.40
N VAL A 17 27.43 -0.72 18.86
CA VAL A 17 26.56 -1.62 19.64
C VAL A 17 27.25 -2.95 19.97
N GLU A 18 28.18 -3.39 19.14
CA GLU A 18 28.87 -4.67 19.33
C GLU A 18 30.04 -4.57 20.34
N VAL A 19 30.68 -3.41 20.44
CA VAL A 19 31.80 -3.17 21.36
C VAL A 19 31.33 -3.02 22.83
N THR A 20 30.08 -2.64 23.09
CA THR A 20 29.58 -2.42 24.46
C THR A 20 29.27 -3.74 25.19
N HIS A 21 29.22 -4.87 24.51
CA HIS A 21 28.92 -6.18 25.12
C HIS A 21 30.14 -7.05 25.45
N ALA A 22 31.37 -6.63 25.09
CA ALA A 22 32.56 -7.44 25.25
C ALA A 22 33.42 -7.11 26.49
N GLY A 23 33.04 -6.18 27.36
CA GLY A 23 33.93 -5.69 28.42
C GLY A 23 33.29 -5.39 29.76
N ALA A 24 32.45 -6.24 30.33
CA ALA A 24 32.02 -6.10 31.71
C ALA A 24 32.16 -7.43 32.47
N THR A 25 33.36 -7.64 33.06
CA THR A 25 33.57 -8.53 34.19
C THR A 25 33.07 -7.83 35.47
N ALA A 26 32.23 -8.55 36.23
CA ALA A 26 31.51 -8.18 37.47
C ALA A 26 32.41 -7.67 38.61
N PRO A 27 31.87 -7.05 39.72
CA PRO A 27 31.15 -7.83 40.72
C PRO A 27 29.91 -7.15 41.39
N ALA A 28 29.06 -8.01 41.84
CA ALA A 28 28.06 -7.92 42.92
C ALA A 28 27.72 -6.58 43.59
N ALA A 29 26.48 -6.13 43.43
CA ALA A 29 25.62 -5.59 44.51
C ALA A 29 24.18 -5.45 44.02
N ASN A 30 23.26 -5.96 44.79
CA ASN A 30 21.80 -5.81 44.78
C ASN A 30 21.31 -4.52 44.11
N THR A 31 20.97 -4.57 42.88
CA THR A 31 20.05 -3.64 42.20
C THR A 31 19.09 -4.49 41.41
N MET A 32 17.81 -4.26 41.63
CA MET A 32 16.71 -4.84 40.91
C MET A 32 16.94 -4.58 39.40
N ASP A 33 17.56 -5.52 38.73
CA ASP A 33 17.69 -5.44 37.27
C ASP A 33 16.29 -5.41 36.67
N PRO A 34 15.98 -4.41 35.82
CA PRO A 34 14.73 -4.42 35.08
C PRO A 34 14.65 -5.74 34.28
N PRO A 35 13.48 -6.36 34.23
CA PRO A 35 13.33 -7.63 33.55
C PRO A 35 13.86 -7.48 32.11
N THR A 36 14.98 -8.13 31.85
CA THR A 36 15.50 -8.26 30.48
C THR A 36 14.48 -9.08 29.68
N ILE A 37 13.61 -8.37 28.97
CA ILE A 37 12.70 -9.03 28.02
C ILE A 37 13.62 -9.67 26.97
N PRO A 38 13.68 -11.02 26.89
CA PRO A 38 14.47 -11.66 25.87
C PRO A 38 13.91 -11.18 24.53
N LEU A 39 14.68 -10.36 23.83
CA LEU A 39 14.34 -9.97 22.46
C LEU A 39 14.16 -11.26 21.68
N ALA A 40 12.91 -11.60 21.45
CA ALA A 40 12.53 -12.78 20.68
C ALA A 40 13.39 -12.82 19.40
N PRO A 41 13.78 -13.99 18.90
CA PRO A 41 14.69 -14.13 17.78
C PRO A 41 14.05 -13.65 16.47
N MET A 42 13.60 -12.41 16.42
CA MET A 42 13.06 -11.76 15.23
C MET A 42 14.11 -11.64 14.12
N LYS A 43 15.39 -11.56 14.49
CA LYS A 43 16.50 -11.43 13.53
C LYS A 43 16.68 -12.69 12.65
N ARG A 44 16.33 -13.88 13.15
CA ARG A 44 16.45 -15.13 12.36
C ARG A 44 15.26 -15.40 11.43
N MET A 45 14.08 -14.86 11.72
CA MET A 45 12.93 -15.00 10.81
C MET A 45 12.97 -14.00 9.64
N GLN A 46 13.54 -12.82 9.87
CA GLN A 46 13.62 -11.78 8.84
C GLN A 46 14.65 -12.11 7.72
N ALA A 47 15.73 -12.84 8.04
CA ALA A 47 16.75 -13.23 7.05
C ALA A 47 16.24 -14.29 6.03
N ARG A 48 15.20 -15.06 6.37
CA ARG A 48 14.66 -16.11 5.47
C ARG A 48 13.55 -15.63 4.54
N PHE A 49 12.99 -14.46 4.76
CA PHE A 49 11.91 -13.93 3.96
C PHE A 49 12.23 -12.52 3.49
N ASN A 50 13.08 -12.43 2.47
CA ASN A 50 13.27 -11.17 1.75
C ASN A 50 12.23 -11.11 0.61
N PRO A 51 11.10 -10.42 0.80
CA PRO A 51 10.08 -10.32 -0.23
C PRO A 51 10.55 -9.57 -1.48
N LEU A 52 11.69 -8.87 -1.38
CA LEU A 52 12.35 -8.17 -2.47
C LEU A 52 13.19 -9.11 -3.35
N ALA A 53 13.51 -10.32 -2.86
CA ALA A 53 14.28 -11.30 -3.62
C ALA A 53 13.41 -12.22 -4.51
N ASP A 54 12.08 -12.11 -4.43
CA ASP A 54 11.17 -12.94 -5.21
C ASP A 54 10.86 -12.27 -6.56
N GLY A 55 11.61 -12.62 -7.61
CA GLY A 55 11.43 -12.10 -8.97
C GLY A 55 10.00 -12.28 -9.51
N LEU A 56 9.28 -13.32 -9.06
CA LEU A 56 7.88 -13.55 -9.42
C LEU A 56 6.99 -12.37 -8.98
N MET A 57 7.25 -11.77 -7.81
CA MET A 57 6.45 -10.64 -7.32
C MET A 57 6.58 -9.42 -8.21
N TYR A 58 7.77 -9.16 -8.75
CA TYR A 58 7.98 -8.04 -9.68
C TYR A 58 7.21 -8.26 -10.99
N VAL A 59 7.27 -9.47 -11.53
CA VAL A 59 6.54 -9.82 -12.76
C VAL A 59 5.03 -9.67 -12.55
N VAL A 60 4.50 -10.18 -11.45
CA VAL A 60 3.07 -10.12 -11.13
C VAL A 60 2.60 -8.67 -10.95
N VAL A 61 3.36 -7.84 -10.25
CA VAL A 61 3.04 -6.41 -10.08
C VAL A 61 3.16 -5.66 -11.41
N PHE A 62 4.18 -5.95 -12.21
CA PHE A 62 4.36 -5.33 -13.52
C PHE A 62 3.20 -5.65 -14.47
N VAL A 63 2.86 -6.93 -14.61
CA VAL A 63 1.74 -7.37 -15.46
C VAL A 63 0.41 -6.78 -14.95
N GLY A 64 0.18 -6.83 -13.64
CA GLY A 64 -0.98 -6.21 -13.01
C GLY A 64 -1.08 -4.72 -13.32
N GLY A 65 0.02 -3.98 -13.15
CA GLY A 65 0.10 -2.55 -13.43
C GLY A 65 -0.15 -2.22 -14.91
N PHE A 66 0.44 -3.01 -15.81
CA PHE A 66 0.20 -2.87 -17.25
C PHE A 66 -1.28 -3.02 -17.61
N VAL A 67 -1.93 -4.07 -17.09
CA VAL A 67 -3.38 -4.29 -17.30
C VAL A 67 -4.19 -3.16 -16.65
N GLY A 68 -3.85 -2.72 -15.43
CA GLY A 68 -4.52 -1.64 -14.74
C GLY A 68 -4.50 -0.33 -15.52
N VAL A 69 -3.33 0.07 -16.03
CA VAL A 69 -3.20 1.27 -16.89
C VAL A 69 -3.99 1.11 -18.20
N GLY A 70 -3.97 -0.08 -18.80
CA GLY A 70 -4.77 -0.37 -19.99
C GLY A 70 -6.28 -0.22 -19.74
N CYS A 71 -6.78 -0.75 -18.61
CA CYS A 71 -8.18 -0.58 -18.21
C CYS A 71 -8.54 0.90 -17.97
N ARG A 72 -7.65 1.67 -17.32
CA ARG A 72 -7.85 3.12 -17.14
C ARG A 72 -7.96 3.83 -18.48
N HIS A 73 -7.02 3.57 -19.39
CA HIS A 73 -7.06 4.17 -20.72
C HIS A 73 -8.34 3.82 -21.50
N ALA A 74 -8.80 2.58 -21.39
CA ALA A 74 -10.06 2.16 -21.99
C ALA A 74 -11.26 2.91 -21.37
N LEU A 75 -11.28 3.13 -20.06
CA LEU A 75 -12.32 3.93 -19.40
C LEU A 75 -12.30 5.39 -19.84
N ASP A 76 -11.11 5.98 -20.01
CA ASP A 76 -10.96 7.36 -20.49
C ASP A 76 -11.48 7.50 -21.92
N MET A 77 -11.31 6.46 -22.77
CA MET A 77 -11.87 6.46 -24.14
C MET A 77 -13.39 6.23 -24.20
N LEU A 78 -13.93 5.42 -23.27
CA LEU A 78 -15.35 5.07 -23.24
C LEU A 78 -16.21 6.14 -22.58
N LEU A 79 -15.65 6.90 -21.65
CA LEU A 79 -16.33 7.90 -20.85
C LEU A 79 -15.89 9.30 -21.28
N PRO A 80 -16.67 9.98 -22.12
CA PRO A 80 -16.29 11.32 -22.60
C PRO A 80 -16.25 12.31 -21.44
N SER A 81 -15.27 13.22 -21.49
CA SER A 81 -15.19 14.34 -20.57
C SER A 81 -16.41 15.27 -20.73
N VAL A 82 -16.79 15.93 -19.66
CA VAL A 82 -17.91 16.89 -19.70
C VAL A 82 -17.42 18.16 -20.41
N SER A 83 -17.99 18.43 -21.59
CA SER A 83 -17.61 19.57 -22.42
C SER A 83 -17.71 20.88 -21.65
N GLY A 84 -16.63 21.70 -21.68
CA GLY A 84 -16.59 23.01 -21.02
C GLY A 84 -16.27 22.97 -19.52
N THR A 85 -15.88 21.81 -18.98
CA THR A 85 -15.40 21.68 -17.60
C THR A 85 -14.13 20.83 -17.55
N PRO A 86 -13.22 21.07 -16.59
CA PRO A 86 -12.05 20.22 -16.38
C PRO A 86 -12.38 18.85 -15.77
N PHE A 87 -13.67 18.43 -15.82
CA PHE A 87 -14.12 17.19 -15.21
C PHE A 87 -13.91 16.01 -16.16
N VAL A 88 -12.87 15.23 -15.93
CA VAL A 88 -12.57 13.99 -16.67
C VAL A 88 -13.27 12.82 -15.99
N VAL A 89 -14.40 12.38 -16.59
CA VAL A 89 -15.25 11.31 -16.02
C VAL A 89 -14.50 9.99 -15.93
N GLY A 90 -13.66 9.66 -16.92
CA GLY A 90 -12.88 8.43 -16.95
C GLY A 90 -11.92 8.31 -15.76
N THR A 91 -11.14 9.36 -15.49
CA THR A 91 -10.24 9.43 -14.33
C THR A 91 -11.02 9.32 -13.00
N PHE A 92 -12.14 10.04 -12.89
CA PHE A 92 -12.98 9.97 -11.68
C PHE A 92 -13.49 8.56 -11.43
N VAL A 93 -14.12 7.93 -12.43
CA VAL A 93 -14.68 6.58 -12.32
C VAL A 93 -13.62 5.54 -12.04
N SER A 94 -12.48 5.62 -12.72
CA SER A 94 -11.38 4.66 -12.51
C SER A 94 -10.85 4.72 -11.07
N ASN A 95 -10.72 5.93 -10.50
CA ASN A 95 -10.31 6.10 -9.11
C ASN A 95 -11.39 5.56 -8.12
N MET A 96 -12.67 5.82 -8.36
CA MET A 96 -13.76 5.29 -7.51
C MET A 96 -13.79 3.76 -7.52
N VAL A 97 -13.74 3.15 -8.71
CA VAL A 97 -13.71 1.70 -8.87
C VAL A 97 -12.47 1.10 -8.20
N ALA A 98 -11.31 1.72 -8.39
CA ALA A 98 -10.08 1.25 -7.75
C ALA A 98 -10.16 1.32 -6.22
N CYS A 99 -10.66 2.43 -5.63
CA CYS A 99 -10.84 2.57 -4.19
C CYS A 99 -11.80 1.52 -3.63
N PHE A 100 -12.94 1.31 -4.30
CA PHE A 100 -13.93 0.31 -3.91
C PHE A 100 -13.34 -1.11 -3.90
N LEU A 101 -12.75 -1.52 -5.02
CA LEU A 101 -12.20 -2.88 -5.16
C LEU A 101 -10.97 -3.10 -4.27
N PHE A 102 -10.16 -2.06 -4.05
CA PHE A 102 -9.01 -2.16 -3.16
C PHE A 102 -9.44 -2.35 -1.70
N ALA A 103 -10.47 -1.63 -1.27
CA ALA A 103 -11.05 -1.78 0.06
C ALA A 103 -11.66 -3.18 0.25
N MET A 104 -12.42 -3.67 -0.72
CA MET A 104 -12.96 -5.04 -0.70
C MET A 104 -11.84 -6.10 -0.65
N LEU A 105 -10.80 -5.93 -1.47
CA LEU A 105 -9.68 -6.85 -1.52
C LEU A 105 -8.92 -6.91 -0.19
N THR A 106 -8.68 -5.74 0.43
CA THR A 106 -7.96 -5.64 1.71
C THR A 106 -8.73 -6.33 2.82
N GLU A 107 -10.03 -6.10 2.90
CA GLU A 107 -10.90 -6.72 3.90
C GLU A 107 -11.00 -8.24 3.69
N PHE A 108 -11.17 -8.68 2.44
CA PHE A 108 -11.15 -10.10 2.10
C PHE A 108 -9.81 -10.75 2.49
N MET A 109 -8.68 -10.11 2.19
CA MET A 109 -7.37 -10.65 2.54
C MET A 109 -7.11 -10.66 4.05
N ALA A 110 -7.71 -9.75 4.81
CA ALA A 110 -7.60 -9.73 6.26
C ALA A 110 -8.32 -10.94 6.89
N THR A 111 -9.47 -11.31 6.35
CA THR A 111 -10.32 -12.39 6.87
C THR A 111 -10.01 -13.78 6.29
N ALA A 112 -9.43 -13.85 5.09
CA ALA A 112 -9.09 -15.11 4.40
C ALA A 112 -7.86 -15.80 5.03
N SER A 113 -7.98 -16.23 6.30
CA SER A 113 -6.92 -16.94 7.03
C SER A 113 -6.62 -18.33 6.45
N TRP A 114 -7.57 -18.95 5.75
CA TRP A 114 -7.45 -20.24 5.08
C TRP A 114 -6.56 -20.20 3.83
N LEU A 115 -6.30 -19.00 3.28
CA LEU A 115 -5.48 -18.84 2.09
C LEU A 115 -3.99 -18.99 2.45
N ARG A 116 -3.24 -19.77 1.67
CA ARG A 116 -1.80 -19.89 1.86
C ARG A 116 -1.13 -18.52 1.81
N ARG A 117 -0.22 -18.24 2.73
CA ARG A 117 0.48 -16.93 2.81
C ARG A 117 1.04 -16.44 1.48
N ARG A 118 1.60 -17.36 0.67
CA ARG A 118 2.17 -17.02 -0.63
C ARG A 118 1.10 -16.55 -1.63
N VAL A 119 -0.04 -17.26 -1.70
CA VAL A 119 -1.16 -16.88 -2.56
C VAL A 119 -1.71 -15.51 -2.15
N ARG A 120 -1.91 -15.30 -0.85
CA ARG A 120 -2.38 -14.02 -0.31
C ARG A 120 -1.44 -12.86 -0.68
N GLN A 121 -0.13 -13.08 -0.63
CA GLN A 121 0.86 -12.06 -1.02
C GLN A 121 0.85 -11.78 -2.53
N VAL A 122 0.77 -12.83 -3.37
CA VAL A 122 0.71 -12.68 -4.82
C VAL A 122 -0.56 -11.92 -5.22
N VAL A 123 -1.70 -12.29 -4.67
CA VAL A 123 -2.98 -11.64 -4.98
C VAL A 123 -3.00 -10.20 -4.47
N SER A 124 -2.61 -9.96 -3.22
CA SER A 124 -2.59 -8.61 -2.65
C SER A 124 -1.66 -7.66 -3.41
N ARG A 125 -0.49 -8.15 -3.84
CA ARG A 125 0.46 -7.32 -4.58
C ARG A 125 0.13 -7.21 -6.06
N GLY A 126 -0.25 -8.32 -6.71
CA GLY A 126 -0.57 -8.33 -8.14
C GLY A 126 -1.86 -7.59 -8.45
N VAL A 127 -2.93 -7.91 -7.74
CA VAL A 127 -4.24 -7.25 -7.94
C VAL A 127 -4.27 -5.91 -7.21
N GLY A 128 -3.90 -5.86 -5.93
CA GLY A 128 -3.96 -4.62 -5.16
C GLY A 128 -2.97 -3.57 -5.65
N LEU A 129 -1.67 -3.85 -5.50
CA LEU A 129 -0.63 -2.87 -5.85
C LEU A 129 -0.44 -2.75 -7.37
N GLY A 130 -0.47 -3.87 -8.11
CA GLY A 130 -0.33 -3.85 -9.57
C GLY A 130 -1.58 -3.31 -10.25
N LEU A 131 -2.62 -4.13 -10.37
CA LEU A 131 -3.79 -3.83 -11.19
C LEU A 131 -4.57 -2.59 -10.68
N LEU A 132 -4.94 -2.56 -9.41
CA LEU A 132 -5.71 -1.45 -8.87
C LEU A 132 -4.86 -0.17 -8.70
N GLY A 133 -3.56 -0.33 -8.38
CA GLY A 133 -2.62 0.78 -8.37
C GLY A 133 -2.36 1.37 -9.77
N GLY A 134 -2.37 0.54 -10.82
CA GLY A 134 -2.31 0.99 -12.22
C GLY A 134 -3.61 1.62 -12.72
N LEU A 135 -4.77 1.16 -12.21
CA LEU A 135 -6.08 1.69 -12.56
C LEU A 135 -6.30 3.08 -11.96
N SER A 136 -5.93 3.29 -10.67
CA SER A 136 -6.03 4.58 -10.01
C SER A 136 -4.88 5.52 -10.39
N THR A 137 -5.15 6.83 -10.37
CA THR A 137 -4.13 7.84 -10.65
C THR A 137 -4.36 9.11 -9.85
N MET A 138 -3.35 9.52 -9.09
CA MET A 138 -3.35 10.82 -8.42
C MET A 138 -2.73 11.89 -9.33
N SER A 139 -1.73 11.52 -10.12
CA SER A 139 -1.07 12.45 -11.04
C SER A 139 -2.03 12.97 -12.13
N GLY A 140 -2.93 12.11 -12.65
CA GLY A 140 -3.98 12.53 -13.57
C GLY A 140 -4.91 13.55 -12.94
N VAL A 141 -5.43 13.27 -11.74
CA VAL A 141 -6.29 14.21 -11.00
C VAL A 141 -5.61 15.56 -10.78
N MET A 142 -4.33 15.56 -10.42
CA MET A 142 -3.57 16.79 -10.22
C MET A 142 -3.39 17.58 -11.53
N LEU A 143 -3.06 16.89 -12.62
CA LEU A 143 -2.88 17.52 -13.94
C LEU A 143 -4.18 18.18 -14.40
N GLU A 144 -5.29 17.46 -14.39
CA GLU A 144 -6.62 17.91 -14.77
C GLU A 144 -7.08 19.09 -13.87
N THR A 145 -6.78 19.03 -12.56
CA THR A 145 -7.05 20.14 -11.64
C THR A 145 -6.23 21.38 -12.01
N MET A 146 -4.95 21.21 -12.32
CA MET A 146 -4.06 22.34 -12.71
C MET A 146 -4.50 22.94 -14.04
N GLU A 147 -4.90 22.14 -15.02
CA GLU A 147 -5.46 22.62 -16.28
C GLU A 147 -6.72 23.45 -16.05
N GLY A 148 -7.64 22.98 -15.22
CA GLY A 148 -8.85 23.71 -14.85
C GLY A 148 -8.57 25.03 -14.12
N LEU A 149 -7.54 25.06 -13.26
CA LEU A 149 -7.09 26.32 -12.64
C LEU A 149 -6.50 27.29 -13.68
N HIS A 150 -5.72 26.79 -14.62
CA HIS A 150 -5.13 27.59 -15.69
C HIS A 150 -6.20 28.22 -16.60
N GLU A 151 -7.24 27.48 -16.90
CA GLU A 151 -8.41 27.94 -17.67
C GLU A 151 -9.37 28.85 -16.85
N ARG A 152 -9.03 29.19 -15.61
CA ARG A 152 -9.83 29.97 -14.66
C ARG A 152 -11.14 29.33 -14.22
N HIS A 153 -11.30 28.04 -14.40
CA HIS A 153 -12.43 27.26 -13.88
C HIS A 153 -12.20 26.80 -12.42
N ILE A 154 -11.85 27.76 -11.54
CA ILE A 154 -11.35 27.48 -10.17
C ILE A 154 -12.33 26.62 -9.36
N ALA A 155 -13.61 26.99 -9.37
CA ALA A 155 -14.63 26.29 -8.57
C ALA A 155 -14.83 24.84 -9.02
N SER A 156 -14.86 24.59 -10.33
CA SER A 156 -15.00 23.23 -10.87
C SER A 156 -13.73 22.39 -10.67
N ALA A 157 -12.53 22.98 -10.80
CA ALA A 157 -11.27 22.31 -10.55
C ALA A 157 -11.12 21.87 -9.08
N LEU A 158 -11.42 22.77 -8.14
CA LEU A 158 -11.40 22.44 -6.70
C LEU A 158 -12.52 21.43 -6.34
N GLY A 159 -13.70 21.57 -6.94
CA GLY A 159 -14.80 20.63 -6.79
C GLY A 159 -14.45 19.24 -7.30
N TYR A 160 -13.75 19.15 -8.43
CA TYR A 160 -13.23 17.90 -8.98
C TYR A 160 -12.23 17.23 -8.04
N LEU A 161 -11.26 18.00 -7.54
CA LEU A 161 -10.27 17.51 -6.58
C LEU A 161 -10.94 17.00 -5.30
N ALA A 162 -11.80 17.83 -4.70
CA ALA A 162 -12.53 17.46 -3.48
C ALA A 162 -13.44 16.24 -3.71
N GLY A 163 -14.09 16.16 -4.87
CA GLY A 163 -14.93 15.04 -5.27
C GLY A 163 -14.15 13.73 -5.41
N ASN A 164 -12.94 13.77 -5.97
CA ASN A 164 -12.07 12.60 -6.02
C ASN A 164 -11.70 12.09 -4.62
N PHE A 165 -11.34 12.96 -3.69
CA PHE A 165 -11.00 12.56 -2.32
C PHE A 165 -12.22 12.06 -1.55
N ALA A 166 -13.28 12.84 -1.51
CA ALA A 166 -14.50 12.49 -0.78
C ALA A 166 -15.18 11.25 -1.38
N GLY A 167 -15.30 11.19 -2.70
CA GLY A 167 -15.85 10.05 -3.41
C GLY A 167 -15.01 8.78 -3.21
N GLY A 168 -13.69 8.89 -3.30
CA GLY A 168 -12.77 7.80 -3.04
C GLY A 168 -12.92 7.23 -1.62
N LEU A 169 -13.04 8.11 -0.61
CA LEU A 169 -13.26 7.69 0.78
C LEU A 169 -14.61 7.00 0.97
N LEU A 170 -15.67 7.55 0.38
CA LEU A 170 -17.02 6.98 0.47
C LEU A 170 -17.10 5.62 -0.24
N THR A 171 -16.53 5.49 -1.42
CA THR A 171 -16.51 4.21 -2.15
C THR A 171 -15.65 3.17 -1.45
N ALA A 172 -14.54 3.56 -0.84
CA ALA A 172 -13.73 2.67 -0.01
C ALA A 172 -14.51 2.18 1.22
N ALA A 173 -15.19 3.09 1.93
CA ALA A 173 -16.04 2.72 3.06
C ALA A 173 -17.17 1.76 2.64
N ALA A 174 -17.83 2.03 1.51
CA ALA A 174 -18.84 1.14 0.95
C ALA A 174 -18.28 -0.25 0.62
N GLY A 175 -17.06 -0.32 0.06
CA GLY A 175 -16.36 -1.58 -0.23
C GLY A 175 -16.08 -2.41 1.03
N VAL A 176 -15.63 -1.77 2.11
CA VAL A 176 -15.42 -2.43 3.42
C VAL A 176 -16.73 -2.98 3.96
N VAL A 177 -17.77 -2.13 4.04
CA VAL A 177 -19.08 -2.53 4.58
C VAL A 177 -19.68 -3.68 3.78
N LEU A 178 -19.64 -3.60 2.45
CA LEU A 178 -20.15 -4.66 1.60
C LEU A 178 -19.40 -5.98 1.82
N MET A 179 -18.07 -5.93 1.91
CA MET A 179 -17.29 -7.14 2.12
C MET A 179 -17.54 -7.75 3.50
N GLN A 180 -17.64 -6.95 4.54
CA GLN A 180 -17.98 -7.41 5.89
C GLN A 180 -19.37 -8.04 5.93
N ALA A 181 -20.37 -7.43 5.28
CA ALA A 181 -21.71 -7.99 5.18
C ALA A 181 -21.72 -9.35 4.46
N CYS A 182 -20.98 -9.48 3.35
CA CYS A 182 -20.81 -10.75 2.64
C CYS A 182 -20.16 -11.82 3.52
N LEU A 183 -19.12 -11.47 4.27
CA LEU A 183 -18.40 -12.40 5.14
C LEU A 183 -19.26 -12.86 6.33
N LEU A 184 -20.05 -11.94 6.92
CA LEU A 184 -20.99 -12.30 8.00
C LEU A 184 -22.07 -13.27 7.51
N TYR A 185 -22.57 -13.08 6.29
CA TYR A 185 -23.57 -13.96 5.72
C TYR A 185 -23.05 -15.34 5.32
N THR A 186 -21.77 -15.44 4.93
CA THR A 186 -21.13 -16.71 4.53
C THR A 186 -20.43 -17.43 5.67
N SER A 187 -20.30 -16.82 6.86
CA SER A 187 -19.74 -17.49 8.04
C SER A 187 -20.75 -18.49 8.60
N PRO A 188 -20.45 -19.81 8.67
CA PRO A 188 -21.34 -20.76 9.31
C PRO A 188 -21.51 -20.38 10.77
N SER A 189 -22.78 -20.41 11.23
CA SER A 189 -23.13 -20.15 12.64
C SER A 189 -22.33 -21.07 13.57
N PRO A 190 -21.75 -20.60 14.68
CA PRO A 190 -21.04 -21.45 15.63
C PRO A 190 -21.99 -22.27 16.53
N ARG A 191 -23.10 -22.74 16.00
CA ARG A 191 -24.14 -23.46 16.73
C ARG A 191 -24.46 -24.86 16.19
N ASP A 192 -23.47 -25.54 15.58
CA ASP A 192 -23.62 -26.96 15.28
C ASP A 192 -22.36 -27.72 15.68
#